data_5ddcf4d0a68cc45dfddb44ab0b1b1049
#
_entry.id   5ddcf4d0a68cc45dfddb44ab0b1b1049
#
_cell.length_a   1.000
_cell.length_b   1.000
_cell.length_c   1.000
_cell.angle_alpha   90.00
_cell.angle_beta   90.00
_cell.angle_gamma   90.00
#
_symmetry.space_group_name_H-M   'P 1'
#
loop_
_entity.id
_entity.type
_entity.pdbx_description
1 polymer ?
#
loop_
_entity_poly.entity_id
_entity_poly.type
_entity_poly.pdbx_seq_one_letter_code
_entity_poly.pdbx_strand_id
1 'polypeptide(L)'
;QIMIPAVDATQKMHIEAVKELIKNEVNVKELRFVEGSSVLVKKVKCNFRTMGKKYGSLMKDIAAQMSALTQLRIVDLERDGKIELNIAGQFVSVDITDVEIINEDIPGWLVANESNLTVALEVELTEALRREGMARELINRIQNLRKESGLEITDRIRVTLSPYPQVETAVADYGKYICTQVLSDTIELADNAGAEIDFDEFTIRIAVEKI
;
A
#
# COMPACT_ATOMS: atom_id res chain seq x y z
N GLN A 1 5.71 0.73 -3.13
CA GLN A 1 6.40 -0.52 -2.80
C GLN A 1 5.70 -1.27 -1.68
N ILE A 2 6.08 -2.55 -1.48
CA ILE A 2 5.69 -3.30 -0.29
C ILE A 2 6.93 -3.70 0.51
N MET A 3 6.79 -3.75 1.83
CA MET A 3 7.82 -4.28 2.73
C MET A 3 7.28 -5.46 3.52
N ILE A 4 8.11 -6.48 3.66
CA ILE A 4 7.80 -7.71 4.41
C ILE A 4 8.90 -7.93 5.44
N PRO A 5 8.59 -7.94 6.75
CA PRO A 5 9.53 -8.34 7.77
C PRO A 5 9.94 -9.81 7.55
N ALA A 6 11.23 -10.05 7.48
CA ALA A 6 11.75 -11.42 7.35
C ALA A 6 11.62 -12.12 8.71
N VAL A 7 10.72 -13.10 8.80
CA VAL A 7 10.51 -13.90 10.02
C VAL A 7 11.56 -14.99 10.10
N ASP A 8 11.79 -15.70 8.99
CA ASP A 8 12.80 -16.75 8.88
C ASP A 8 13.35 -16.87 7.45
N ALA A 9 14.46 -17.59 7.31
CA ALA A 9 15.14 -17.78 6.03
C ALA A 9 14.30 -18.57 5.01
N THR A 10 13.47 -19.51 5.48
CA THR A 10 12.64 -20.37 4.63
C THR A 10 11.49 -19.55 4.03
N GLN A 11 10.81 -18.76 4.85
CA GLN A 11 9.76 -17.85 4.38
C GLN A 11 10.29 -16.83 3.38
N LYS A 12 11.45 -16.23 3.66
CA LYS A 12 12.12 -15.31 2.75
C LYS A 12 12.40 -15.96 1.39
N MET A 13 12.93 -17.18 1.40
CA MET A 13 13.24 -17.93 0.18
C MET A 13 11.97 -18.20 -0.64
N HIS A 14 10.87 -18.60 -0.01
CA HIS A 14 9.61 -18.88 -0.70
C HIS A 14 9.03 -17.59 -1.33
N ILE A 15 9.04 -16.48 -0.58
CA ILE A 15 8.53 -15.20 -1.10
C ILE A 15 9.43 -14.69 -2.24
N GLU A 16 10.75 -14.81 -2.12
CA GLU A 16 11.68 -14.39 -3.19
C GLU A 16 11.44 -15.20 -4.48
N ALA A 17 11.13 -16.48 -4.38
CA ALA A 17 10.84 -17.36 -5.53
C ALA A 17 9.58 -16.90 -6.32
N VAL A 18 8.61 -16.26 -5.67
CA VAL A 18 7.37 -15.78 -6.29
C VAL A 18 7.26 -14.24 -6.34
N LYS A 19 8.34 -13.55 -6.07
CA LYS A 19 8.41 -12.09 -5.95
C LYS A 19 7.84 -11.34 -7.14
N GLU A 20 8.23 -11.73 -8.35
CA GLU A 20 7.75 -11.07 -9.57
C GLU A 20 6.24 -11.33 -9.79
N LEU A 21 5.76 -12.51 -9.42
CA LEU A 21 4.32 -12.82 -9.45
C LEU A 21 3.55 -11.91 -8.48
N ILE A 22 4.03 -11.79 -7.24
CA ILE A 22 3.42 -10.90 -6.23
C ILE A 22 3.39 -9.46 -6.73
N LYS A 23 4.52 -8.94 -7.23
CA LYS A 23 4.63 -7.57 -7.73
C LYS A 23 3.62 -7.27 -8.84
N ASN A 24 3.45 -8.21 -9.77
CA ASN A 24 2.51 -8.07 -10.88
C ASN A 24 1.06 -8.13 -10.40
N GLU A 25 0.74 -9.08 -9.51
CA GLU A 25 -0.63 -9.29 -9.02
C GLU A 25 -1.13 -8.11 -8.19
N VAL A 26 -0.30 -7.58 -7.28
CA VAL A 26 -0.67 -6.43 -6.44
C VAL A 26 -0.25 -5.07 -7.02
N ASN A 27 0.25 -5.05 -8.25
CA ASN A 27 0.63 -3.85 -9.01
C ASN A 27 1.60 -2.93 -8.25
N VAL A 28 2.67 -3.48 -7.70
CA VAL A 28 3.72 -2.72 -7.03
C VAL A 28 5.06 -2.83 -7.76
N LYS A 29 5.86 -1.77 -7.73
CA LYS A 29 7.17 -1.74 -8.39
C LYS A 29 8.23 -2.52 -7.63
N GLU A 30 8.11 -2.58 -6.32
CA GLU A 30 9.16 -3.12 -5.47
C GLU A 30 8.60 -3.92 -4.30
N LEU A 31 9.27 -5.03 -3.99
CA LEU A 31 9.11 -5.81 -2.79
C LEU A 31 10.45 -5.87 -2.08
N ARG A 32 10.50 -5.40 -0.83
CA ARG A 32 11.68 -5.43 0.03
C ARG A 32 11.45 -6.26 1.27
N PHE A 33 12.50 -6.99 1.65
CA PHE A 33 12.56 -7.57 2.98
C PHE A 33 13.22 -6.58 3.92
N VAL A 34 12.69 -6.48 5.12
CA VAL A 34 13.25 -5.65 6.18
C VAL A 34 13.59 -6.52 7.37
N GLU A 35 14.72 -6.23 8.01
CA GLU A 35 15.15 -6.94 9.20
C GLU A 35 14.47 -6.33 10.44
N GLY A 36 13.90 -7.22 11.26
CA GLY A 36 13.32 -6.85 12.54
C GLY A 36 12.05 -6.00 12.46
N SER A 37 11.74 -5.33 13.57
CA SER A 37 10.54 -4.51 13.79
C SER A 37 10.58 -3.13 13.12
N SER A 38 11.48 -2.87 12.18
CA SER A 38 11.68 -1.53 11.60
C SER A 38 10.51 -1.01 10.76
N VAL A 39 9.62 -1.89 10.32
CA VAL A 39 8.41 -1.54 9.53
C VAL A 39 7.15 -1.51 10.39
N LEU A 40 7.21 -2.07 11.58
CA LEU A 40 6.08 -2.15 12.50
C LEU A 40 6.47 -1.43 13.78
N VAL A 41 5.96 -0.24 13.96
CA VAL A 41 5.97 0.38 15.29
C VAL A 41 4.87 -0.32 16.08
N LYS A 42 5.26 -1.33 16.86
CA LYS A 42 4.36 -1.96 17.80
C LYS A 42 4.22 -1.10 19.05
N LYS A 43 3.02 -0.99 19.56
CA LYS A 43 2.72 -0.42 20.86
C LYS A 43 2.00 -1.42 21.73
N VAL A 44 2.20 -1.30 23.02
CA VAL A 44 1.53 -2.15 24.02
C VAL A 44 0.48 -1.32 24.75
N LYS A 45 -0.75 -1.78 24.71
CA LYS A 45 -1.85 -1.26 25.51
C LYS A 45 -2.15 -2.22 26.67
N CYS A 46 -2.21 -1.69 27.88
CA CYS A 46 -2.57 -2.47 29.06
C CYS A 46 -4.08 -2.75 29.08
N ASN A 47 -4.47 -3.98 29.43
CA ASN A 47 -5.85 -4.31 29.73
C ASN A 47 -6.16 -3.90 31.18
N PHE A 48 -6.70 -2.70 31.34
CA PHE A 48 -7.02 -2.14 32.67
C PHE A 48 -8.01 -2.99 33.47
N ARG A 49 -8.84 -3.79 32.79
CA ARG A 49 -9.83 -4.65 33.47
C ARG A 49 -9.16 -5.80 34.22
N THR A 50 -8.15 -6.43 33.63
CA THR A 50 -7.40 -7.54 34.24
C THR A 50 -6.32 -7.03 35.17
N MET A 51 -5.53 -6.07 34.71
CA MET A 51 -4.38 -5.53 35.45
C MET A 51 -4.76 -4.65 36.61
N GLY A 52 -5.86 -3.89 36.54
CA GLY A 52 -6.31 -3.04 37.63
C GLY A 52 -6.61 -3.80 38.93
N LYS A 53 -7.10 -5.04 38.80
CA LYS A 53 -7.32 -5.92 39.95
C LYS A 53 -6.02 -6.49 40.51
N LYS A 54 -5.01 -6.71 39.69
CA LYS A 54 -3.72 -7.27 40.11
C LYS A 54 -2.79 -6.22 40.74
N TYR A 55 -2.74 -5.01 40.18
CA TYR A 55 -1.70 -4.03 40.49
C TYR A 55 -2.21 -2.73 41.13
N GLY A 56 -3.52 -2.50 41.20
CA GLY A 56 -4.14 -1.40 41.95
C GLY A 56 -3.51 -0.02 41.66
N SER A 57 -2.92 0.59 42.69
CA SER A 57 -2.32 1.93 42.60
C SER A 57 -1.09 2.03 41.67
N LEU A 58 -0.42 0.92 41.39
CA LEU A 58 0.76 0.89 40.49
C LEU A 58 0.37 0.90 39.01
N MET A 59 -0.94 0.73 38.69
CA MET A 59 -1.40 0.58 37.32
C MET A 59 -1.01 1.74 36.40
N LYS A 60 -1.02 2.97 36.93
CA LYS A 60 -0.66 4.17 36.15
C LYS A 60 0.80 4.13 35.70
N ASP A 61 1.69 3.76 36.61
CA ASP A 61 3.13 3.72 36.33
C ASP A 61 3.49 2.53 35.43
N ILE A 62 2.81 1.39 35.62
CA ILE A 62 2.92 0.23 34.74
C ILE A 62 2.47 0.60 33.32
N ALA A 63 1.32 1.23 33.14
CA ALA A 63 0.82 1.64 31.84
C ALA A 63 1.75 2.63 31.13
N ALA A 64 2.34 3.57 31.89
CA ALA A 64 3.32 4.50 31.36
C ALA A 64 4.59 3.79 30.87
N GLN A 65 5.15 2.86 31.64
CA GLN A 65 6.31 2.08 31.22
C GLN A 65 6.01 1.13 30.05
N MET A 66 4.85 0.49 30.06
CA MET A 66 4.42 -0.39 28.97
C MET A 66 4.27 0.39 27.65
N SER A 67 3.70 1.59 27.69
CA SER A 67 3.58 2.44 26.48
C SER A 67 4.91 3.00 25.99
N ALA A 68 5.92 3.05 26.85
CA ALA A 68 7.28 3.50 26.54
C ALA A 68 8.25 2.35 26.17
N LEU A 69 7.76 1.11 26.06
CA LEU A 69 8.60 -0.04 25.70
C LEU A 69 9.25 0.18 24.32
N THR A 70 10.53 -0.16 24.23
CA THR A 70 11.24 -0.22 22.95
C THR A 70 10.74 -1.42 22.13
N GLN A 71 10.90 -1.36 20.81
CA GLN A 71 10.50 -2.46 19.92
C GLN A 71 11.14 -3.80 20.30
N LEU A 72 12.41 -3.79 20.71
CA LEU A 72 13.11 -4.98 21.18
C LEU A 72 12.42 -5.61 22.41
N ARG A 73 12.04 -4.78 23.38
CA ARG A 73 11.34 -5.24 24.57
C ARG A 73 9.94 -5.78 24.28
N ILE A 74 9.28 -5.27 23.24
CA ILE A 74 7.97 -5.80 22.78
C ILE A 74 8.16 -7.16 22.13
N VAL A 75 9.21 -7.33 21.31
CA VAL A 75 9.57 -8.65 20.75
C VAL A 75 9.91 -9.65 21.85
N ASP A 76 10.66 -9.24 22.89
CA ASP A 76 10.94 -10.10 24.04
C ASP A 76 9.63 -10.52 24.75
N LEU A 77 8.68 -9.60 24.94
CA LEU A 77 7.38 -9.90 25.53
C LEU A 77 6.58 -10.91 24.69
N GLU A 78 6.61 -10.78 23.36
CA GLU A 78 5.95 -11.74 22.45
C GLU A 78 6.60 -13.12 22.49
N ARG A 79 7.93 -13.18 22.55
CA ARG A 79 8.69 -14.43 22.60
C ARG A 79 8.55 -15.14 23.94
N ASP A 80 8.73 -14.42 25.05
CA ASP A 80 8.84 -14.97 26.39
C ASP A 80 7.49 -15.04 27.11
N GLY A 81 6.45 -14.43 26.53
CA GLY A 81 5.08 -14.39 27.06
C GLY A 81 4.91 -13.52 28.30
N LYS A 82 5.98 -12.89 28.80
CA LYS A 82 5.98 -12.02 29.98
C LYS A 82 7.15 -11.03 29.94
N ILE A 83 6.99 -9.94 30.67
CA ILE A 83 8.04 -8.92 30.84
C ILE A 83 8.12 -8.46 32.29
N GLU A 84 9.34 -8.25 32.79
CA GLU A 84 9.55 -7.68 34.10
C GLU A 84 9.81 -6.17 34.00
N LEU A 85 9.08 -5.41 34.79
CA LEU A 85 9.19 -3.96 34.94
C LEU A 85 9.63 -3.61 36.37
N ASN A 86 10.47 -2.59 36.52
CA ASN A 86 10.81 -2.03 37.81
C ASN A 86 9.96 -0.76 38.03
N ILE A 87 8.98 -0.85 38.90
CA ILE A 87 8.07 0.23 39.25
C ILE A 87 8.36 0.69 40.67
N ALA A 88 8.93 1.86 40.83
CA ALA A 88 9.26 2.45 42.13
C ALA A 88 10.08 1.50 43.04
N GLY A 89 11.00 0.72 42.47
CA GLY A 89 11.85 -0.23 43.19
C GLY A 89 11.22 -1.62 43.42
N GLN A 90 10.00 -1.85 42.93
CA GLN A 90 9.33 -3.16 42.95
C GLN A 90 9.36 -3.80 41.57
N PHE A 91 9.71 -5.08 41.49
CA PHE A 91 9.63 -5.85 40.27
C PHE A 91 8.20 -6.34 40.06
N VAL A 92 7.62 -5.99 38.92
CA VAL A 92 6.29 -6.37 38.50
C VAL A 92 6.39 -7.19 37.21
N SER A 93 5.85 -8.41 37.22
CA SER A 93 5.79 -9.28 36.04
C SER A 93 4.46 -9.06 35.33
N VAL A 94 4.50 -8.65 34.06
CA VAL A 94 3.31 -8.43 33.24
C VAL A 94 3.26 -9.54 32.17
N ASP A 95 2.15 -10.27 32.13
CA ASP A 95 1.91 -11.35 31.15
C ASP A 95 1.39 -10.78 29.83
N ILE A 96 1.69 -11.46 28.72
CA ILE A 96 1.18 -11.08 27.38
C ILE A 96 -0.36 -11.07 27.33
N THR A 97 -1.01 -11.91 28.14
CA THR A 97 -2.48 -11.96 28.26
C THR A 97 -3.10 -10.74 28.96
N ASP A 98 -2.28 -9.96 29.67
CA ASP A 98 -2.71 -8.74 30.36
C ASP A 98 -2.59 -7.49 29.47
N VAL A 99 -2.08 -7.65 28.25
CA VAL A 99 -1.83 -6.54 27.32
C VAL A 99 -2.36 -6.85 25.92
N GLU A 100 -2.55 -5.82 25.14
CA GLU A 100 -2.82 -5.88 23.71
C GLU A 100 -1.66 -5.26 22.95
N ILE A 101 -1.04 -6.02 22.06
CA ILE A 101 -0.01 -5.50 21.17
C ILE A 101 -0.69 -5.03 19.90
N ILE A 102 -0.59 -3.74 19.64
CA ILE A 102 -1.16 -3.08 18.47
C ILE A 102 -0.05 -2.57 17.56
N ASN A 103 -0.28 -2.63 16.25
CA ASN A 103 0.57 -1.95 15.30
C ASN A 103 0.16 -0.48 15.24
N GLU A 104 1.14 0.41 15.27
CA GLU A 104 0.92 1.83 15.00
C GLU A 104 1.01 2.07 13.49
N ASP A 105 0.08 2.85 12.98
CA ASP A 105 0.13 3.28 11.59
C ASP A 105 1.40 4.13 11.37
N ILE A 106 2.23 3.70 10.44
CA ILE A 106 3.37 4.49 9.99
C ILE A 106 2.84 5.46 8.94
N PRO A 107 3.03 6.78 9.09
CA PRO A 107 2.63 7.73 8.07
C PRO A 107 3.13 7.30 6.69
N GLY A 108 2.24 7.27 5.70
CA GLY A 108 2.53 6.83 4.34
C GLY A 108 2.54 5.32 4.11
N TRP A 109 2.18 4.51 5.12
CA TRP A 109 2.13 3.05 5.02
C TRP A 109 0.84 2.47 5.57
N LEU A 110 0.26 1.51 4.85
CA LEU A 110 -0.81 0.65 5.36
C LEU A 110 -0.20 -0.71 5.74
N VAL A 111 -0.48 -1.15 6.96
CA VAL A 111 0.03 -2.43 7.48
C VAL A 111 -1.11 -3.42 7.63
N ALA A 112 -0.94 -4.59 7.05
CA ALA A 112 -1.85 -5.72 7.21
C ALA A 112 -1.11 -6.93 7.79
N ASN A 113 -1.81 -7.64 8.67
CA ASN A 113 -1.30 -8.85 9.31
C ASN A 113 -2.28 -9.99 9.10
N GLU A 114 -1.78 -11.13 8.68
CA GLU A 114 -2.57 -12.35 8.63
C GLU A 114 -1.68 -13.54 9.07
N SER A 115 -2.10 -14.20 10.12
CA SER A 115 -1.34 -15.27 10.77
C SER A 115 0.08 -14.82 11.14
N ASN A 116 1.11 -15.39 10.51
CA ASN A 116 2.52 -15.05 10.71
C ASN A 116 3.10 -14.16 9.58
N LEU A 117 2.26 -13.67 8.68
CA LEU A 117 2.66 -12.78 7.59
C LEU A 117 2.23 -11.34 7.89
N THR A 118 3.18 -10.45 7.87
CA THR A 118 2.95 -9.02 7.92
C THR A 118 3.39 -8.38 6.60
N VAL A 119 2.58 -7.49 6.08
CA VAL A 119 2.88 -6.74 4.86
C VAL A 119 2.60 -5.26 5.12
N ALA A 120 3.56 -4.41 4.78
CA ALA A 120 3.36 -2.97 4.76
C ALA A 120 3.36 -2.46 3.33
N LEU A 121 2.31 -1.74 2.94
CA LEU A 121 2.14 -1.12 1.64
C LEU A 121 2.39 0.39 1.74
N GLU A 122 3.31 0.91 0.95
CA GLU A 122 3.49 2.35 0.78
C GLU A 122 2.32 2.93 0.00
N VAL A 123 1.65 3.91 0.59
CA VAL A 123 0.47 4.57 -0.01
C VAL A 123 0.77 5.97 -0.54
N GLU A 124 1.96 6.48 -0.28
CA GLU A 124 2.40 7.74 -0.89
C GLU A 124 2.81 7.52 -2.34
N LEU A 125 2.07 8.15 -3.25
CA LEU A 125 2.35 8.08 -4.68
C LEU A 125 3.26 9.24 -5.09
N THR A 126 4.38 8.91 -5.75
CA THR A 126 5.20 9.92 -6.41
C THR A 126 4.48 10.47 -7.65
N GLU A 127 4.85 11.66 -8.10
CA GLU A 127 4.31 12.26 -9.34
C GLU A 127 4.52 11.34 -10.57
N ALA A 128 5.64 10.62 -10.63
CA ALA A 128 5.89 9.65 -11.69
C ALA A 128 4.89 8.47 -11.66
N LEU A 129 4.58 7.95 -10.46
CA LEU A 129 3.58 6.89 -10.31
C LEU A 129 2.16 7.37 -10.59
N ARG A 130 1.83 8.61 -10.25
CA ARG A 130 0.55 9.23 -10.60
C ARG A 130 0.38 9.35 -12.12
N ARG A 131 1.41 9.81 -12.83
CA ARG A 131 1.40 9.90 -14.30
C ARG A 131 1.31 8.53 -14.97
N GLU A 132 2.03 7.53 -14.46
CA GLU A 132 1.91 6.16 -14.94
C GLU A 132 0.51 5.57 -14.68
N GLY A 133 -0.05 5.82 -13.50
CA GLY A 133 -1.43 5.43 -13.16
C GLY A 133 -2.44 6.04 -14.14
N MET A 134 -2.32 7.35 -14.42
CA MET A 134 -3.16 8.04 -15.40
C MET A 134 -3.02 7.44 -16.80
N ALA A 135 -1.80 7.12 -17.23
CA ALA A 135 -1.60 6.49 -18.53
C ALA A 135 -2.30 5.12 -18.64
N ARG A 136 -2.25 4.30 -17.59
CA ARG A 136 -2.95 3.01 -17.53
C ARG A 136 -4.48 3.18 -17.52
N GLU A 137 -4.97 4.18 -16.81
CA GLU A 137 -6.40 4.49 -16.78
C GLU A 137 -6.89 4.94 -18.18
N LEU A 138 -6.14 5.81 -18.86
CA LEU A 138 -6.42 6.20 -20.24
C LEU A 138 -6.48 4.98 -21.17
N ILE A 139 -5.52 4.05 -21.08
CA ILE A 139 -5.52 2.81 -21.85
C ILE A 139 -6.81 2.03 -21.60
N ASN A 140 -7.20 1.85 -20.33
CA ASN A 140 -8.41 1.12 -19.97
C ASN A 140 -9.66 1.79 -20.58
N ARG A 141 -9.82 3.12 -20.44
CA ARG A 141 -10.96 3.86 -20.98
C ARG A 141 -11.01 3.81 -22.51
N ILE A 142 -9.88 3.97 -23.19
CA ILE A 142 -9.80 3.88 -24.65
C ILE A 142 -10.16 2.45 -25.12
N GLN A 143 -9.66 1.41 -24.45
CA GLN A 143 -9.99 0.03 -24.80
C GLN A 143 -11.50 -0.27 -24.62
N ASN A 144 -12.12 0.29 -23.57
CA ASN A 144 -13.58 0.17 -23.41
C ASN A 144 -14.33 0.89 -24.52
N LEU A 145 -13.93 2.12 -24.89
CA LEU A 145 -14.53 2.83 -26.01
C LEU A 145 -14.36 2.09 -27.33
N ARG A 146 -13.21 1.47 -27.60
CA ARG A 146 -13.01 0.61 -28.78
C ARG A 146 -14.03 -0.51 -28.82
N LYS A 147 -14.22 -1.22 -27.71
CA LYS A 147 -15.20 -2.31 -27.60
C LYS A 147 -16.62 -1.83 -27.80
N GLU A 148 -17.02 -0.74 -27.16
CA GLU A 148 -18.35 -0.13 -27.27
C GLU A 148 -18.63 0.38 -28.67
N SER A 149 -17.63 0.86 -29.39
CA SER A 149 -17.72 1.29 -30.79
C SER A 149 -17.69 0.13 -31.79
N GLY A 150 -17.63 -1.14 -31.32
CA GLY A 150 -17.64 -2.31 -32.19
C GLY A 150 -16.39 -2.47 -33.03
N LEU A 151 -15.24 -1.91 -32.61
CA LEU A 151 -13.97 -2.06 -33.29
C LEU A 151 -13.36 -3.45 -33.07
N GLU A 152 -12.75 -3.98 -34.14
CA GLU A 152 -12.01 -5.23 -34.07
C GLU A 152 -10.70 -5.06 -33.29
N ILE A 153 -10.17 -6.17 -32.74
CA ILE A 153 -8.92 -6.14 -31.95
C ILE A 153 -7.75 -5.56 -32.77
N THR A 154 -7.73 -5.82 -34.05
CA THR A 154 -6.66 -5.41 -34.98
C THR A 154 -6.86 -4.04 -35.60
N ASP A 155 -8.01 -3.41 -35.38
CA ASP A 155 -8.27 -2.08 -35.96
C ASP A 155 -7.31 -1.04 -35.40
N ARG A 156 -6.79 -0.21 -36.30
CA ARG A 156 -5.99 0.95 -35.92
C ARG A 156 -6.89 2.17 -35.73
N ILE A 157 -6.51 3.02 -34.80
CA ILE A 157 -7.33 4.17 -34.42
C ILE A 157 -6.50 5.48 -34.34
N ARG A 158 -7.24 6.57 -34.39
CA ARG A 158 -6.79 7.89 -33.91
C ARG A 158 -7.51 8.22 -32.62
N VAL A 159 -6.79 8.75 -31.66
CA VAL A 159 -7.36 9.16 -30.35
C VAL A 159 -7.22 10.67 -30.20
N THR A 160 -8.31 11.34 -29.81
CA THR A 160 -8.29 12.75 -29.41
C THR A 160 -8.81 12.85 -27.99
N LEU A 161 -8.04 13.48 -27.12
CA LEU A 161 -8.36 13.71 -25.70
C LEU A 161 -8.58 15.19 -25.45
N SER A 162 -9.60 15.59 -24.71
CA SER A 162 -9.69 16.98 -24.29
C SER A 162 -8.58 17.32 -23.29
N PRO A 163 -8.00 18.53 -23.39
CA PRO A 163 -6.89 18.93 -22.52
C PRO A 163 -7.28 18.93 -21.04
N TYR A 164 -6.43 18.34 -20.21
CA TYR A 164 -6.51 18.41 -18.76
C TYR A 164 -5.11 18.18 -18.17
N PRO A 165 -4.66 18.93 -17.14
CA PRO A 165 -3.26 18.92 -16.69
C PRO A 165 -2.67 17.52 -16.41
N GLN A 166 -3.43 16.63 -15.74
CA GLN A 166 -2.96 15.27 -15.45
C GLN A 166 -2.87 14.41 -16.73
N VAL A 167 -3.79 14.62 -17.68
CA VAL A 167 -3.79 13.90 -18.97
C VAL A 167 -2.63 14.38 -19.84
N GLU A 168 -2.40 15.68 -19.91
CA GLU A 168 -1.30 16.27 -20.69
C GLU A 168 0.06 15.74 -20.24
N THR A 169 0.30 15.72 -18.93
CA THR A 169 1.56 15.19 -18.38
C THR A 169 1.70 13.69 -18.58
N ALA A 170 0.62 12.92 -18.48
CA ALA A 170 0.63 11.49 -18.74
C ALA A 170 0.88 11.18 -20.22
N VAL A 171 0.26 11.91 -21.14
CA VAL A 171 0.49 11.76 -22.59
C VAL A 171 1.90 12.20 -22.99
N ALA A 172 2.44 13.25 -22.39
CA ALA A 172 3.81 13.68 -22.65
C ALA A 172 4.84 12.61 -22.28
N ASP A 173 4.68 11.95 -21.12
CA ASP A 173 5.61 10.95 -20.63
C ASP A 173 5.35 9.55 -21.23
N TYR A 174 4.09 9.17 -21.44
CA TYR A 174 3.67 7.81 -21.78
C TYR A 174 2.92 7.68 -23.12
N GLY A 175 2.84 8.73 -23.93
CA GLY A 175 2.05 8.73 -25.18
C GLY A 175 2.36 7.56 -26.11
N LYS A 176 3.65 7.24 -26.32
CA LYS A 176 4.06 6.08 -27.14
C LYS A 176 3.60 4.75 -26.55
N TYR A 177 3.66 4.61 -25.22
CA TYR A 177 3.18 3.43 -24.53
C TYR A 177 1.67 3.28 -24.69
N ILE A 178 0.91 4.36 -24.49
CA ILE A 178 -0.54 4.38 -24.67
C ILE A 178 -0.89 3.99 -26.10
N CYS A 179 -0.29 4.63 -27.11
CA CYS A 179 -0.50 4.30 -28.53
C CYS A 179 -0.29 2.82 -28.82
N THR A 180 0.80 2.26 -28.31
CA THR A 180 1.11 0.82 -28.49
C THR A 180 0.05 -0.08 -27.88
N GLN A 181 -0.44 0.24 -26.68
CA GLN A 181 -1.40 -0.58 -25.97
C GLN A 181 -2.82 -0.52 -26.56
N VAL A 182 -3.19 0.61 -27.18
CA VAL A 182 -4.53 0.79 -27.77
C VAL A 182 -4.54 0.70 -29.30
N LEU A 183 -3.43 0.34 -29.94
CA LEU A 183 -3.23 0.32 -31.40
C LEU A 183 -3.62 1.67 -32.05
N SER A 184 -3.21 2.78 -31.42
CA SER A 184 -3.41 4.11 -31.96
C SER A 184 -2.18 4.56 -32.78
N ASP A 185 -2.43 5.20 -33.93
CA ASP A 185 -1.37 5.84 -34.71
C ASP A 185 -0.98 7.19 -34.11
N THR A 186 -1.96 7.92 -33.59
CA THR A 186 -1.76 9.24 -32.98
C THR A 186 -2.62 9.43 -31.75
N ILE A 187 -2.11 10.21 -30.79
CA ILE A 187 -2.88 10.80 -29.69
C ILE A 187 -2.72 12.31 -29.78
N GLU A 188 -3.82 13.01 -29.86
CA GLU A 188 -3.87 14.47 -29.93
C GLU A 188 -4.62 15.03 -28.72
N LEU A 189 -4.16 16.18 -28.22
CA LEU A 189 -4.83 16.94 -27.16
C LEU A 189 -5.58 18.10 -27.81
N ALA A 190 -6.89 17.98 -27.90
CA ALA A 190 -7.78 18.99 -28.47
C ALA A 190 -9.21 18.83 -27.95
N ASP A 191 -9.98 19.92 -28.04
CA ASP A 191 -11.42 19.85 -27.82
C ASP A 191 -12.05 18.91 -28.87
N ASN A 192 -12.91 18.04 -28.41
CA ASN A 192 -13.57 17.06 -29.26
C ASN A 192 -15.00 16.79 -28.81
N ALA A 193 -15.77 16.15 -29.69
CA ALA A 193 -17.17 15.75 -29.47
C ALA A 193 -17.29 14.27 -29.09
N GLY A 194 -16.21 13.65 -28.62
CA GLY A 194 -16.20 12.25 -28.18
C GLY A 194 -17.01 11.98 -26.93
N ALA A 195 -16.92 10.73 -26.47
CA ALA A 195 -17.60 10.30 -25.25
C ALA A 195 -17.05 11.05 -24.02
N GLU A 196 -17.96 11.44 -23.14
CA GLU A 196 -17.60 12.04 -21.84
C GLU A 196 -17.24 10.91 -20.87
N ILE A 197 -16.01 10.94 -20.36
CA ILE A 197 -15.44 9.90 -19.50
C ILE A 197 -15.06 10.51 -18.17
N ASP A 198 -15.59 9.90 -17.12
CA ASP A 198 -15.33 10.30 -15.74
C ASP A 198 -14.09 9.60 -15.19
N PHE A 199 -13.23 10.41 -14.56
CA PHE A 199 -12.05 9.98 -13.82
C PHE A 199 -12.20 10.53 -12.40
N ASP A 200 -12.65 9.80 -11.47
CA ASP A 200 -12.89 10.11 -10.05
C ASP A 200 -12.82 11.61 -9.64
N GLU A 201 -11.79 12.33 -10.07
CA GLU A 201 -11.55 13.75 -9.72
C GLU A 201 -11.95 14.75 -10.83
N PHE A 202 -12.13 14.29 -12.08
CA PHE A 202 -12.42 15.13 -13.23
C PHE A 202 -13.03 14.34 -14.38
N THR A 203 -13.58 15.04 -15.36
CA THR A 203 -14.18 14.45 -16.57
C THR A 203 -13.50 15.03 -17.81
N ILE A 204 -13.20 14.19 -18.80
CA ILE A 204 -12.70 14.60 -20.11
C ILE A 204 -13.52 13.96 -21.23
N ARG A 205 -13.37 14.49 -22.45
CA ARG A 205 -13.91 13.85 -23.64
C ARG A 205 -12.83 13.06 -24.36
N ILE A 206 -13.18 11.85 -24.80
CA ILE A 206 -12.32 10.98 -25.56
C ILE A 206 -13.02 10.60 -26.87
N ALA A 207 -12.41 10.94 -27.99
CA ALA A 207 -12.83 10.49 -29.29
C ALA A 207 -11.91 9.38 -29.80
N VAL A 208 -12.50 8.31 -30.35
CA VAL A 208 -11.80 7.18 -30.96
C VAL A 208 -12.33 7.03 -32.38
N GLU A 209 -11.45 7.17 -33.37
CA GLU A 209 -11.78 7.07 -34.77
C GLU A 209 -10.99 5.92 -35.42
N LYS A 210 -11.68 5.06 -36.18
CA LYS A 210 -11.01 4.02 -36.98
C LYS A 210 -10.32 4.65 -38.17
N ILE A 211 -9.09 4.17 -38.46
CA ILE A 211 -8.27 4.59 -39.60
C ILE A 211 -8.40 3.57 -40.74
#